data_83151e2c60412bdb332b9dd649cba155
#
_entry.id   83151e2c60412bdb332b9dd649cba155
#
_cell.length_a   1.000
_cell.length_b   1.000
_cell.length_c   1.000
_cell.angle_alpha   90.00
_cell.angle_beta   90.00
_cell.angle_gamma   90.00
#
_symmetry.space_group_name_H-M   'P 1'
#
loop_
_entity.id
_entity.type
_entity.pdbx_description
1 polymer ?
#
loop_
_entity_poly.entity_id
_entity_poly.type
_entity_poly.pdbx_seq_one_letter_code
_entity_poly.pdbx_strand_id
1 'polypeptide(L)'
;MRFFHLSDLHIGKQLHHYSLIEDQKHILNEVTAYAQELSPDAVVIAGDIYDKSVPSAEAVTLFDEFLTKLADLRPQVPVLIISGNHDSAQRLDYASRILGRQNIYIAGSVPSKKEEHLKKITLTDEFGEVDFYLLPFMKPGYIRGLAESEEDIPVSYSRAVHFVLEREKFDTSKRNVLVSHQFYTGSGSTPDTCDSELFSVGGIDNVEIGPLTQFDYVALGHLHGAQKVQIPEIRYCGTLLKYSVSEAGHTKSLHLVTLGRKGEAAKVEFLPLHPLRDVRTIRGELKEIIETAGEEDRDDYISVTLTDETDPYRPKEQLEKVYSHILEIRMDNTRTRRRLEEFDDEVEIADPLTVFNDFYQEIQGRALSEEERGYLQQTLERVRGE
;
A
#
# COMPACT_ATOMS: atom_id res chain seq x y z
N MET A 1 -19.55 -15.71 7.60
CA MET A 1 -18.51 -15.79 6.55
C MET A 1 -17.17 -15.41 7.13
N ARG A 2 -16.15 -16.25 6.91
CA ARG A 2 -14.78 -15.99 7.34
C ARG A 2 -13.90 -15.86 6.11
N PHE A 3 -13.13 -14.80 5.98
CA PHE A 3 -12.26 -14.62 4.83
C PHE A 3 -10.93 -13.96 5.21
N PHE A 4 -9.89 -14.26 4.43
CA PHE A 4 -8.61 -13.57 4.55
C PHE A 4 -8.65 -12.25 3.81
N HIS A 5 -8.10 -11.21 4.41
CA HIS A 5 -7.85 -9.92 3.80
C HIS A 5 -6.36 -9.67 3.74
N LEU A 6 -5.83 -9.63 2.52
CA LEU A 6 -4.44 -9.36 2.14
C LEU A 6 -4.41 -8.14 1.23
N SER A 7 -3.28 -7.47 1.15
CA SER A 7 -2.98 -6.45 0.13
C SER A 7 -1.47 -6.25 -0.02
N ASP A 8 -1.07 -5.46 -0.98
CA ASP A 8 0.28 -4.91 -1.09
C ASP A 8 1.36 -5.99 -1.04
N LEU A 9 1.18 -7.03 -1.88
CA LEU A 9 2.12 -8.15 -1.96
C LEU A 9 3.45 -7.70 -2.57
N HIS A 10 3.42 -6.72 -3.47
CA HIS A 10 4.58 -6.15 -4.16
C HIS A 10 5.57 -7.21 -4.63
N ILE A 11 5.07 -8.30 -5.24
CA ILE A 11 5.92 -9.41 -5.67
C ILE A 11 6.97 -8.90 -6.66
N GLY A 12 8.24 -9.23 -6.40
CA GLY A 12 9.39 -8.73 -7.14
C GLY A 12 10.02 -7.46 -6.54
N LYS A 13 9.58 -7.04 -5.34
CA LYS A 13 10.19 -5.94 -4.59
C LYS A 13 11.66 -6.18 -4.31
N GLN A 14 12.43 -5.11 -4.39
CA GLN A 14 13.81 -5.07 -3.88
C GLN A 14 13.86 -4.11 -2.69
N LEU A 15 14.55 -4.53 -1.64
CA LEU A 15 14.88 -3.67 -0.51
C LEU A 15 16.31 -3.18 -0.70
N HIS A 16 16.48 -1.89 -1.05
CA HIS A 16 17.71 -1.36 -1.62
C HIS A 16 18.12 -2.16 -2.88
N HIS A 17 19.16 -2.99 -2.80
CA HIS A 17 19.64 -3.84 -3.89
C HIS A 17 19.40 -5.35 -3.65
N TYR A 18 18.79 -5.71 -2.53
CA TYR A 18 18.48 -7.10 -2.19
C TYR A 18 17.12 -7.51 -2.74
N SER A 19 17.08 -8.61 -3.47
CA SER A 19 15.82 -9.21 -3.96
C SER A 19 15.09 -9.89 -2.82
N LEU A 20 13.79 -9.61 -2.68
CA LEU A 20 12.94 -10.22 -1.66
C LEU A 20 12.16 -11.44 -2.15
N ILE A 21 12.46 -11.97 -3.34
CA ILE A 21 11.70 -13.09 -3.95
C ILE A 21 11.66 -14.32 -3.04
N GLU A 22 12.76 -14.67 -2.37
CA GLU A 22 12.79 -15.81 -1.45
C GLU A 22 11.95 -15.54 -0.19
N ASP A 23 12.06 -14.34 0.38
CA ASP A 23 11.28 -13.91 1.55
C ASP A 23 9.79 -13.87 1.20
N GLN A 24 9.44 -13.37 0.01
CA GLN A 24 8.07 -13.36 -0.50
C GLN A 24 7.53 -14.78 -0.73
N LYS A 25 8.35 -15.68 -1.28
CA LYS A 25 7.96 -17.09 -1.43
C LYS A 25 7.71 -17.75 -0.07
N HIS A 26 8.54 -17.47 0.91
CA HIS A 26 8.38 -18.00 2.27
C HIS A 26 7.05 -17.55 2.88
N ILE A 27 6.76 -16.23 2.86
CA ILE A 27 5.57 -15.68 3.49
C ILE A 27 4.29 -16.08 2.77
N LEU A 28 4.27 -16.18 1.44
CA LEU A 28 3.12 -16.66 0.67
C LEU A 28 2.83 -18.15 0.93
N ASN A 29 3.86 -18.96 1.23
CA ASN A 29 3.67 -20.33 1.69
C ASN A 29 3.02 -20.37 3.07
N GLU A 30 3.41 -19.49 3.99
CA GLU A 30 2.77 -19.39 5.31
C GLU A 30 1.30 -18.99 5.20
N VAL A 31 0.97 -18.01 4.34
CA VAL A 31 -0.41 -17.64 4.04
C VAL A 31 -1.20 -18.85 3.51
N THR A 32 -0.59 -19.64 2.62
CA THR A 32 -1.24 -20.85 2.08
C THR A 32 -1.45 -21.90 3.18
N ALA A 33 -0.50 -22.07 4.09
CA ALA A 33 -0.63 -22.96 5.23
C ALA A 33 -1.79 -22.55 6.16
N TYR A 34 -1.89 -21.25 6.49
CA TYR A 34 -3.06 -20.73 7.21
C TYR A 34 -4.38 -20.97 6.48
N ALA A 35 -4.40 -20.81 5.14
CA ALA A 35 -5.61 -21.08 4.36
C ALA A 35 -6.00 -22.55 4.39
N GLN A 36 -5.06 -23.47 4.40
CA GLN A 36 -5.29 -24.90 4.53
C GLN A 36 -5.78 -25.29 5.93
N GLU A 37 -5.20 -24.70 6.98
CA GLU A 37 -5.56 -24.97 8.37
C GLU A 37 -6.93 -24.40 8.75
N LEU A 38 -7.16 -23.12 8.43
CA LEU A 38 -8.34 -22.39 8.88
C LEU A 38 -9.54 -22.48 7.94
N SER A 39 -9.31 -22.95 6.70
CA SER A 39 -10.33 -23.13 5.67
C SER A 39 -11.28 -21.92 5.54
N PRO A 40 -10.77 -20.71 5.18
CA PRO A 40 -11.62 -19.54 5.02
C PRO A 40 -12.61 -19.73 3.86
N ASP A 41 -13.75 -19.05 3.92
CA ASP A 41 -14.77 -19.03 2.87
C ASP A 41 -14.31 -18.26 1.62
N ALA A 42 -13.32 -17.35 1.76
CA ALA A 42 -12.71 -16.61 0.66
C ALA A 42 -11.32 -16.09 1.02
N VAL A 43 -10.54 -15.74 -0.01
CA VAL A 43 -9.31 -14.93 0.09
C VAL A 43 -9.50 -13.65 -0.70
N VAL A 44 -9.31 -12.49 -0.06
CA VAL A 44 -9.40 -11.17 -0.69
C VAL A 44 -8.01 -10.58 -0.78
N ILE A 45 -7.59 -10.14 -1.97
CA ILE A 45 -6.31 -9.47 -2.22
C ILE A 45 -6.61 -8.07 -2.75
N ALA A 46 -6.44 -7.07 -1.89
CA ALA A 46 -6.86 -5.70 -2.14
C ALA A 46 -5.76 -4.85 -2.85
N GLY A 47 -5.22 -5.35 -3.95
CA GLY A 47 -4.34 -4.61 -4.86
C GLY A 47 -2.85 -4.73 -4.56
N ASP A 48 -2.06 -4.11 -5.43
CA ASP A 48 -0.59 -4.10 -5.47
C ASP A 48 0.00 -5.51 -5.40
N ILE A 49 -0.38 -6.32 -6.39
CA ILE A 49 0.09 -7.69 -6.54
C ILE A 49 1.58 -7.70 -6.87
N TYR A 50 1.99 -6.84 -7.80
CA TYR A 50 3.38 -6.70 -8.24
C TYR A 50 3.97 -5.35 -7.82
N ASP A 51 5.27 -5.33 -7.57
CA ASP A 51 5.99 -4.08 -7.28
C ASP A 51 6.03 -3.11 -8.47
N LYS A 52 5.93 -3.64 -9.70
CA LYS A 52 6.00 -2.85 -10.94
C LYS A 52 4.94 -3.29 -11.94
N SER A 53 4.44 -2.35 -12.73
CA SER A 53 3.46 -2.60 -13.81
C SER A 53 3.96 -3.55 -14.91
N VAL A 54 5.28 -3.74 -15.01
CA VAL A 54 5.95 -4.78 -15.83
C VAL A 54 6.79 -5.63 -14.88
N PRO A 55 6.20 -6.68 -14.28
CA PRO A 55 6.89 -7.56 -13.34
C PRO A 55 7.95 -8.41 -14.04
N SER A 56 8.94 -8.87 -13.29
CA SER A 56 9.91 -9.85 -13.77
C SER A 56 9.25 -11.21 -13.98
N ALA A 57 9.86 -12.07 -14.79
CA ALA A 57 9.38 -13.44 -14.99
C ALA A 57 9.30 -14.23 -13.66
N GLU A 58 10.28 -14.01 -12.77
CA GLU A 58 10.29 -14.64 -11.44
C GLU A 58 9.10 -14.21 -10.59
N ALA A 59 8.77 -12.91 -10.61
CA ALA A 59 7.60 -12.40 -9.90
C ALA A 59 6.29 -12.99 -10.41
N VAL A 60 6.16 -13.10 -11.75
CA VAL A 60 4.98 -13.73 -12.38
C VAL A 60 4.88 -15.21 -11.98
N THR A 61 5.99 -15.94 -12.01
CA THR A 61 6.04 -17.35 -11.63
C THR A 61 5.67 -17.53 -10.16
N LEU A 62 6.18 -16.69 -9.27
CA LEU A 62 5.86 -16.77 -7.84
C LEU A 62 4.37 -16.52 -7.56
N PHE A 63 3.77 -15.56 -8.24
CA PHE A 63 2.32 -15.31 -8.10
C PHE A 63 1.48 -16.45 -8.66
N ASP A 64 1.87 -17.03 -9.80
CA ASP A 64 1.23 -18.20 -10.39
C ASP A 64 1.29 -19.42 -9.45
N GLU A 65 2.48 -19.70 -8.85
CA GLU A 65 2.62 -20.74 -7.84
C GLU A 65 1.69 -20.52 -6.62
N PHE A 66 1.57 -19.27 -6.16
CA PHE A 66 0.69 -18.92 -5.04
C PHE A 66 -0.78 -19.13 -5.38
N LEU A 67 -1.25 -18.62 -6.52
CA LEU A 67 -2.63 -18.81 -6.98
C LEU A 67 -2.96 -20.28 -7.19
N THR A 68 -2.03 -21.05 -7.76
CA THR A 68 -2.20 -22.50 -7.97
C THR A 68 -2.40 -23.21 -6.64
N LYS A 69 -1.60 -22.89 -5.62
CA LYS A 69 -1.77 -23.49 -4.27
C LYS A 69 -3.11 -23.14 -3.65
N LEU A 70 -3.59 -21.89 -3.81
CA LEU A 70 -4.90 -21.49 -3.32
C LEU A 70 -6.03 -22.21 -4.08
N ALA A 71 -5.92 -22.38 -5.40
CA ALA A 71 -6.89 -23.10 -6.23
C ALA A 71 -6.95 -24.58 -5.90
N ASP A 72 -5.84 -25.17 -5.44
CA ASP A 72 -5.75 -26.60 -5.07
C ASP A 72 -6.29 -26.89 -3.67
N LEU A 73 -6.64 -25.88 -2.86
CA LEU A 73 -7.25 -26.08 -1.54
C LEU A 73 -8.55 -26.89 -1.64
N ARG A 74 -8.80 -27.71 -0.62
CA ARG A 74 -10.04 -28.48 -0.50
C ARG A 74 -10.62 -28.32 0.92
N PRO A 75 -11.83 -27.77 1.10
CA PRO A 75 -12.74 -27.29 0.05
C PRO A 75 -12.14 -26.15 -0.77
N GLN A 76 -12.62 -25.94 -1.99
CA GLN A 76 -12.17 -24.90 -2.88
C GLN A 76 -12.51 -23.52 -2.31
N VAL A 77 -11.53 -22.64 -2.23
CA VAL A 77 -11.66 -21.29 -1.67
C VAL A 77 -11.69 -20.27 -2.80
N PRO A 78 -12.75 -19.45 -2.95
CA PRO A 78 -12.77 -18.32 -3.87
C PRO A 78 -11.68 -17.30 -3.56
N VAL A 79 -10.99 -16.84 -4.61
CA VAL A 79 -9.96 -15.77 -4.50
C VAL A 79 -10.45 -14.54 -5.26
N LEU A 80 -10.55 -13.42 -4.57
CA LEU A 80 -11.01 -12.14 -5.10
C LEU A 80 -9.86 -11.14 -5.13
N ILE A 81 -9.53 -10.62 -6.31
CA ILE A 81 -8.33 -9.82 -6.54
C ILE A 81 -8.73 -8.53 -7.24
N ILE A 82 -8.19 -7.41 -6.78
CA ILE A 82 -8.22 -6.14 -7.50
C ILE A 82 -6.79 -5.69 -7.87
N SER A 83 -6.65 -4.80 -8.85
CA SER A 83 -5.38 -4.13 -9.08
C SER A 83 -5.17 -2.95 -8.12
N GLY A 84 -3.92 -2.70 -7.74
CA GLY A 84 -3.49 -1.48 -7.08
C GLY A 84 -2.86 -0.48 -8.06
N ASN A 85 -2.16 0.53 -7.51
CA ASN A 85 -1.53 1.58 -8.31
C ASN A 85 -0.20 1.15 -8.96
N HIS A 86 0.47 0.14 -8.43
CA HIS A 86 1.67 -0.45 -9.02
C HIS A 86 1.36 -1.43 -10.15
N ASP A 87 0.17 -2.03 -10.15
CA ASP A 87 -0.22 -3.04 -11.12
C ASP A 87 -0.53 -2.46 -12.50
N SER A 88 -0.32 -3.26 -13.52
CA SER A 88 -0.93 -3.03 -14.84
C SER A 88 -2.29 -3.71 -14.88
N ALA A 89 -3.37 -2.92 -14.84
CA ALA A 89 -4.74 -3.38 -14.88
C ALA A 89 -4.99 -4.42 -16.01
N GLN A 90 -4.53 -4.10 -17.23
CA GLN A 90 -4.72 -4.96 -18.40
C GLN A 90 -3.92 -6.27 -18.32
N ARG A 91 -2.72 -6.24 -17.73
CA ARG A 91 -1.92 -7.45 -17.54
C ARG A 91 -2.51 -8.34 -16.46
N LEU A 92 -3.02 -7.75 -15.40
CA LEU A 92 -3.67 -8.50 -14.31
C LEU A 92 -5.01 -9.10 -14.78
N ASP A 93 -5.76 -8.40 -15.63
CA ASP A 93 -6.99 -8.91 -16.24
C ASP A 93 -6.77 -10.02 -17.29
N TYR A 94 -5.51 -10.27 -17.70
CA TYR A 94 -5.23 -11.34 -18.63
C TYR A 94 -5.73 -12.69 -18.08
N ALA A 95 -6.46 -13.42 -18.92
CA ALA A 95 -7.08 -14.70 -18.57
C ALA A 95 -8.10 -14.68 -17.41
N SER A 96 -8.50 -13.53 -16.88
CA SER A 96 -9.42 -13.40 -15.74
C SER A 96 -10.76 -14.15 -15.94
N ARG A 97 -11.27 -14.20 -17.19
CA ARG A 97 -12.48 -14.95 -17.54
C ARG A 97 -12.28 -16.47 -17.46
N ILE A 98 -11.07 -16.96 -17.72
CA ILE A 98 -10.74 -18.38 -17.61
C ILE A 98 -10.57 -18.74 -16.13
N LEU A 99 -9.82 -17.91 -15.39
CA LEU A 99 -9.57 -18.05 -13.95
C LEU A 99 -10.88 -18.01 -13.14
N GLY A 100 -11.86 -17.21 -13.56
CA GLY A 100 -13.18 -17.16 -12.92
C GLY A 100 -13.91 -18.51 -12.92
N ARG A 101 -13.60 -19.44 -13.85
CA ARG A 101 -14.13 -20.82 -13.83
C ARG A 101 -13.48 -21.68 -12.75
N GLN A 102 -12.37 -21.23 -12.20
CA GLN A 102 -11.64 -21.84 -11.09
C GLN A 102 -11.84 -21.08 -9.77
N ASN A 103 -12.90 -20.26 -9.69
CA ASN A 103 -13.20 -19.39 -8.54
C ASN A 103 -12.11 -18.35 -8.21
N ILE A 104 -11.29 -17.96 -9.19
CA ILE A 104 -10.33 -16.85 -9.06
C ILE A 104 -10.90 -15.66 -9.84
N TYR A 105 -11.35 -14.65 -9.12
CA TYR A 105 -12.05 -13.48 -9.67
C TYR A 105 -11.14 -12.25 -9.61
N ILE A 106 -10.72 -11.78 -10.78
CA ILE A 106 -9.84 -10.61 -10.90
C ILE A 106 -10.65 -9.44 -11.46
N ALA A 107 -10.52 -8.27 -10.85
CA ALA A 107 -10.94 -6.99 -11.38
C ALA A 107 -9.72 -6.07 -11.50
N GLY A 108 -9.15 -5.97 -12.70
CA GLY A 108 -7.99 -5.12 -12.96
C GLY A 108 -8.39 -3.69 -13.28
N SER A 109 -9.55 -3.47 -13.88
CA SER A 109 -9.99 -2.14 -14.34
C SER A 109 -11.33 -1.75 -13.72
N VAL A 110 -11.50 -0.46 -13.44
CA VAL A 110 -12.78 0.12 -13.04
C VAL A 110 -13.71 0.24 -14.26
N PRO A 111 -15.03 0.35 -14.05
CA PRO A 111 -15.98 0.69 -15.13
C PRO A 111 -15.54 1.95 -15.86
N SER A 112 -15.58 1.91 -17.19
CA SER A 112 -15.20 3.04 -18.06
C SER A 112 -16.30 3.45 -19.04
N LYS A 113 -17.37 2.64 -19.15
CA LYS A 113 -18.55 2.89 -19.99
C LYS A 113 -19.80 2.90 -19.13
N LYS A 114 -20.83 3.60 -19.62
CA LYS A 114 -22.09 3.82 -18.88
C LYS A 114 -22.81 2.52 -18.49
N GLU A 115 -22.68 1.47 -19.30
CA GLU A 115 -23.32 0.17 -19.08
C GLU A 115 -22.52 -0.74 -18.14
N GLU A 116 -21.30 -0.36 -17.84
CA GLU A 116 -20.42 -1.14 -16.97
C GLU A 116 -20.66 -0.80 -15.49
N HIS A 117 -20.56 -1.80 -14.65
CA HIS A 117 -20.69 -1.73 -13.20
C HIS A 117 -19.47 -2.37 -12.53
N LEU A 118 -19.30 -2.11 -11.25
CA LEU A 118 -18.29 -2.80 -10.44
C LEU A 118 -18.49 -4.32 -10.52
N LYS A 119 -17.38 -5.05 -10.61
CA LYS A 119 -17.45 -6.50 -10.54
C LYS A 119 -17.94 -6.90 -9.17
N LYS A 120 -19.06 -7.62 -9.14
CA LYS A 120 -19.69 -8.13 -7.93
C LYS A 120 -19.58 -9.65 -7.88
N ILE A 121 -19.14 -10.18 -6.75
CA ILE A 121 -19.10 -11.62 -6.47
C ILE A 121 -19.96 -11.88 -5.24
N THR A 122 -20.98 -12.72 -5.41
CA THR A 122 -21.85 -13.13 -4.30
C THR A 122 -21.42 -14.50 -3.80
N LEU A 123 -21.11 -14.58 -2.52
CA LEU A 123 -20.84 -15.84 -1.81
C LEU A 123 -21.94 -16.05 -0.77
N THR A 124 -22.15 -17.30 -0.35
CA THR A 124 -23.22 -17.67 0.58
C THR A 124 -22.67 -18.48 1.74
N ASP A 125 -23.13 -18.18 2.96
CA ASP A 125 -22.87 -18.95 4.15
C ASP A 125 -24.19 -19.26 4.90
N GLU A 126 -24.10 -19.75 6.12
CA GLU A 126 -25.26 -20.07 6.97
C GLU A 126 -26.16 -18.87 7.31
N PHE A 127 -25.64 -17.63 7.20
CA PHE A 127 -26.38 -16.38 7.47
C PHE A 127 -26.90 -15.71 6.18
N GLY A 128 -26.76 -16.35 5.02
CA GLY A 128 -27.23 -15.87 3.72
C GLY A 128 -26.11 -15.34 2.83
N GLU A 129 -26.47 -14.48 1.90
CA GLU A 129 -25.54 -13.95 0.89
C GLU A 129 -24.65 -12.81 1.43
N VAL A 130 -23.44 -12.76 0.89
CA VAL A 130 -22.48 -11.63 1.06
C VAL A 130 -22.06 -11.20 -0.33
N ASP A 131 -22.31 -9.95 -0.66
CA ASP A 131 -21.93 -9.33 -1.91
C ASP A 131 -20.58 -8.63 -1.76
N PHE A 132 -19.56 -9.09 -2.50
CA PHE A 132 -18.24 -8.46 -2.58
C PHE A 132 -18.17 -7.57 -3.81
N TYR A 133 -17.96 -6.28 -3.62
CA TYR A 133 -17.78 -5.28 -4.69
C TYR A 133 -16.29 -4.99 -4.85
N LEU A 134 -15.77 -5.21 -6.06
CA LEU A 134 -14.36 -5.09 -6.37
C LEU A 134 -14.10 -3.75 -7.05
N LEU A 135 -13.50 -2.79 -6.32
CA LEU A 135 -13.12 -1.45 -6.79
C LEU A 135 -11.60 -1.35 -6.91
N PRO A 136 -11.02 -1.62 -8.09
CA PRO A 136 -9.59 -1.45 -8.35
C PRO A 136 -9.10 -0.01 -8.13
N PHE A 137 -7.78 0.16 -8.06
CA PHE A 137 -7.19 1.51 -8.07
C PHE A 137 -7.66 2.31 -9.28
N MET A 138 -7.99 3.57 -9.03
CA MET A 138 -8.49 4.46 -10.08
C MET A 138 -7.98 5.88 -9.92
N LYS A 139 -7.81 6.54 -11.07
CA LYS A 139 -7.59 7.99 -11.18
C LYS A 139 -8.85 8.63 -11.75
N PRO A 140 -9.14 9.90 -11.45
CA PRO A 140 -10.33 10.59 -11.98
C PRO A 140 -10.51 10.45 -13.51
N GLY A 141 -9.38 10.49 -14.25
CA GLY A 141 -9.41 10.35 -15.71
C GLY A 141 -9.88 8.98 -16.23
N TYR A 142 -9.85 7.91 -15.42
CA TYR A 142 -10.22 6.55 -15.87
C TYR A 142 -11.73 6.40 -16.08
N ILE A 143 -12.52 7.20 -15.36
CA ILE A 143 -13.99 7.13 -15.39
C ILE A 143 -14.65 8.23 -16.21
N ARG A 144 -13.88 8.98 -17.02
CA ARG A 144 -14.39 10.04 -17.87
C ARG A 144 -15.55 9.58 -18.76
N GLY A 145 -15.52 8.35 -19.27
CA GLY A 145 -16.57 7.78 -20.11
C GLY A 145 -17.88 7.46 -19.38
N LEU A 146 -17.92 7.54 -18.04
CA LEU A 146 -19.13 7.36 -17.24
C LEU A 146 -19.95 8.65 -17.10
N ALA A 147 -19.33 9.83 -17.27
CA ALA A 147 -19.98 11.13 -17.13
C ALA A 147 -20.98 11.36 -18.27
N GLU A 148 -22.05 12.10 -17.98
CA GLU A 148 -23.06 12.48 -18.99
C GLU A 148 -22.64 13.70 -19.79
N SER A 149 -21.93 14.63 -19.13
CA SER A 149 -21.38 15.85 -19.73
C SER A 149 -19.94 16.06 -19.25
N GLU A 150 -19.23 17.02 -19.86
CA GLU A 150 -17.87 17.39 -19.42
C GLU A 150 -17.85 18.00 -18.01
N GLU A 151 -18.94 18.65 -17.60
CA GLU A 151 -19.08 19.26 -16.27
C GLU A 151 -19.24 18.22 -15.16
N ASP A 152 -19.73 17.03 -15.50
CA ASP A 152 -19.92 15.93 -14.56
C ASP A 152 -18.65 15.09 -14.33
N ILE A 153 -17.58 15.36 -15.09
CA ILE A 153 -16.32 14.60 -14.95
C ILE A 153 -15.69 14.90 -13.59
N PRO A 154 -15.52 13.89 -12.73
CA PRO A 154 -14.88 14.09 -11.43
C PRO A 154 -13.43 14.58 -11.57
N VAL A 155 -13.09 15.65 -10.84
CA VAL A 155 -11.74 16.27 -10.89
C VAL A 155 -10.84 15.81 -9.75
N SER A 156 -11.39 15.24 -8.67
CA SER A 156 -10.64 14.73 -7.52
C SER A 156 -10.84 13.23 -7.36
N TYR A 157 -9.89 12.56 -6.67
CA TYR A 157 -9.98 11.14 -6.36
C TYR A 157 -11.21 10.83 -5.50
N SER A 158 -11.47 11.64 -4.46
CA SER A 158 -12.63 11.47 -3.60
C SER A 158 -13.93 11.53 -4.41
N ARG A 159 -14.11 12.56 -5.25
CA ARG A 159 -15.31 12.68 -6.08
C ARG A 159 -15.43 11.54 -7.10
N ALA A 160 -14.32 11.06 -7.64
CA ALA A 160 -14.31 9.96 -8.61
C ALA A 160 -14.76 8.63 -7.96
N VAL A 161 -14.25 8.30 -6.78
CA VAL A 161 -14.67 7.09 -6.03
C VAL A 161 -16.13 7.18 -5.65
N HIS A 162 -16.57 8.31 -5.11
CA HIS A 162 -17.99 8.53 -4.74
C HIS A 162 -18.90 8.38 -5.96
N PHE A 163 -18.54 8.97 -7.09
CA PHE A 163 -19.30 8.89 -8.34
C PHE A 163 -19.47 7.43 -8.81
N VAL A 164 -18.43 6.60 -8.73
CA VAL A 164 -18.52 5.18 -9.08
C VAL A 164 -19.42 4.45 -8.11
N LEU A 165 -19.30 4.67 -6.79
CA LEU A 165 -20.11 4.01 -5.78
C LEU A 165 -21.59 4.43 -5.85
N GLU A 166 -21.91 5.71 -6.12
CA GLU A 166 -23.27 6.22 -6.26
C GLU A 166 -24.03 5.58 -7.44
N ARG A 167 -23.32 5.10 -8.45
CA ARG A 167 -23.90 4.39 -9.60
C ARG A 167 -24.32 2.96 -9.30
N GLU A 168 -23.72 2.37 -8.26
CA GLU A 168 -24.03 1.00 -7.87
C GLU A 168 -25.29 0.93 -7.02
N LYS A 169 -26.08 -0.12 -7.25
CA LYS A 169 -27.29 -0.39 -6.44
C LYS A 169 -26.94 -1.45 -5.40
N PHE A 170 -26.58 -0.99 -4.20
CA PHE A 170 -26.30 -1.88 -3.08
C PHE A 170 -27.61 -2.37 -2.45
N ASP A 171 -27.75 -3.69 -2.30
CA ASP A 171 -28.84 -4.26 -1.49
C ASP A 171 -28.45 -4.20 -0.01
N THR A 172 -28.91 -3.17 0.69
CA THR A 172 -28.61 -2.94 2.10
C THR A 172 -29.21 -4.00 3.04
N SER A 173 -30.11 -4.86 2.57
CA SER A 173 -30.62 -5.98 3.35
C SER A 173 -29.63 -7.13 3.44
N LYS A 174 -28.66 -7.19 2.50
CA LYS A 174 -27.57 -8.17 2.46
C LYS A 174 -26.33 -7.62 3.16
N ARG A 175 -25.41 -8.53 3.45
CA ARG A 175 -24.06 -8.16 3.88
C ARG A 175 -23.25 -7.73 2.65
N ASN A 176 -22.63 -6.55 2.71
CA ASN A 176 -21.87 -5.98 1.61
C ASN A 176 -20.44 -5.73 2.04
N VAL A 177 -19.49 -6.20 1.26
CA VAL A 177 -18.05 -5.96 1.44
C VAL A 177 -17.53 -5.16 0.25
N LEU A 178 -16.84 -4.07 0.51
CA LEU A 178 -16.08 -3.36 -0.52
C LEU A 178 -14.61 -3.78 -0.44
N VAL A 179 -14.01 -4.09 -1.58
CA VAL A 179 -12.56 -4.28 -1.72
C VAL A 179 -12.03 -3.11 -2.53
N SER A 180 -11.10 -2.33 -1.98
CA SER A 180 -10.63 -1.12 -2.64
C SER A 180 -9.15 -0.85 -2.36
N HIS A 181 -8.50 -0.14 -3.30
CA HIS A 181 -7.09 0.23 -3.21
C HIS A 181 -6.94 1.73 -3.50
N GLN A 182 -7.08 2.57 -2.48
CA GLN A 182 -6.97 4.03 -2.55
C GLN A 182 -6.47 4.58 -1.21
N PHE A 183 -6.02 5.83 -1.19
CA PHE A 183 -5.65 6.52 0.04
C PHE A 183 -6.90 7.12 0.71
N TYR A 184 -7.47 6.39 1.67
CA TYR A 184 -8.67 6.82 2.38
C TYR A 184 -8.33 7.54 3.67
N THR A 185 -9.01 8.67 3.90
CA THR A 185 -8.85 9.50 5.09
C THR A 185 -10.18 9.65 5.83
N GLY A 186 -10.11 9.65 7.16
CA GLY A 186 -11.24 9.98 8.02
C GLY A 186 -11.30 11.48 8.33
N SER A 187 -12.45 11.96 8.83
CA SER A 187 -12.59 13.35 9.26
C SER A 187 -11.63 13.67 10.41
N GLY A 188 -10.63 14.53 10.11
CA GLY A 188 -9.67 15.03 11.10
C GLY A 188 -8.54 14.08 11.48
N SER A 189 -8.37 12.95 10.77
CA SER A 189 -7.24 12.04 10.98
C SER A 189 -6.61 11.64 9.64
N THR A 190 -5.30 11.80 9.54
CA THR A 190 -4.52 11.24 8.44
C THR A 190 -3.96 9.90 8.91
N PRO A 191 -4.08 8.83 8.11
CA PRO A 191 -3.46 7.54 8.42
C PRO A 191 -1.94 7.65 8.52
N ASP A 192 -1.32 6.74 9.29
CA ASP A 192 0.13 6.60 9.35
C ASP A 192 0.66 6.04 8.01
N THR A 193 1.81 6.57 7.58
CA THR A 193 2.42 6.24 6.29
C THR A 193 3.87 5.79 6.45
N CYS A 194 4.38 5.07 5.45
CA CYS A 194 5.75 4.54 5.41
C CYS A 194 6.52 5.06 4.19
N ASP A 195 7.85 5.04 4.23
CA ASP A 195 8.72 5.51 3.14
C ASP A 195 8.60 4.67 1.85
N SER A 196 8.05 3.46 1.95
CA SER A 196 7.83 2.56 0.81
C SER A 196 6.56 2.85 0.01
N GLU A 197 5.70 3.75 0.49
CA GLU A 197 4.44 4.15 -0.13
C GLU A 197 4.63 5.35 -1.05
N LEU A 198 3.83 5.42 -2.12
CA LEU A 198 3.87 6.53 -3.08
C LEU A 198 2.66 7.45 -2.87
N PHE A 199 2.91 8.67 -2.41
CA PHE A 199 1.88 9.69 -2.21
C PHE A 199 2.03 10.85 -3.18
N SER A 200 0.89 11.43 -3.54
CA SER A 200 0.86 12.69 -4.27
C SER A 200 1.09 13.86 -3.31
N VAL A 201 1.97 14.79 -3.70
CA VAL A 201 2.23 16.00 -2.91
C VAL A 201 0.94 16.80 -2.74
N GLY A 202 0.64 17.22 -1.51
CA GLY A 202 -0.53 18.04 -1.20
C GLY A 202 -1.84 17.27 -0.99
N GLY A 203 -1.79 15.91 -0.85
CA GLY A 203 -2.98 15.11 -0.53
C GLY A 203 -4.05 15.09 -1.61
N ILE A 204 -3.66 15.27 -2.88
CA ILE A 204 -4.58 15.31 -4.03
C ILE A 204 -5.28 13.97 -4.23
N ASP A 205 -4.67 12.87 -3.79
CA ASP A 205 -5.15 11.49 -3.89
C ASP A 205 -6.02 11.04 -2.69
N ASN A 206 -6.26 11.91 -1.72
CA ASN A 206 -7.10 11.61 -0.57
C ASN A 206 -8.54 11.32 -0.98
N VAL A 207 -9.12 10.25 -0.40
CA VAL A 207 -10.52 9.86 -0.57
C VAL A 207 -11.22 9.85 0.78
N GLU A 208 -12.31 10.58 0.89
CA GLU A 208 -13.13 10.59 2.12
C GLU A 208 -13.94 9.30 2.26
N ILE A 209 -13.99 8.75 3.48
CA ILE A 209 -14.67 7.46 3.78
C ILE A 209 -16.20 7.55 3.85
N GLY A 210 -16.82 8.73 3.75
CA GLY A 210 -18.26 8.89 3.95
C GLY A 210 -19.12 7.79 3.30
N PRO A 211 -19.05 7.57 1.98
CA PRO A 211 -19.83 6.54 1.28
C PRO A 211 -19.45 5.10 1.66
N LEU A 212 -18.32 4.87 2.30
CA LEU A 212 -17.87 3.53 2.67
C LEU A 212 -18.57 3.01 3.94
N THR A 213 -19.16 3.88 4.73
CA THR A 213 -19.83 3.52 6.01
C THR A 213 -21.09 2.66 5.82
N GLN A 214 -21.60 2.53 4.61
CA GLN A 214 -22.72 1.66 4.27
C GLN A 214 -22.37 0.18 4.14
N PHE A 215 -21.07 -0.15 4.05
CA PHE A 215 -20.60 -1.53 3.93
C PHE A 215 -20.43 -2.16 5.31
N ASP A 216 -20.66 -3.48 5.40
CA ASP A 216 -20.44 -4.25 6.63
C ASP A 216 -18.94 -4.46 6.91
N TYR A 217 -18.11 -4.40 5.84
CA TYR A 217 -16.65 -4.37 5.92
C TYR A 217 -16.05 -3.76 4.67
N VAL A 218 -14.95 -3.03 4.83
CA VAL A 218 -14.18 -2.47 3.72
C VAL A 218 -12.73 -2.95 3.82
N ALA A 219 -12.36 -3.80 2.87
CA ALA A 219 -11.02 -4.36 2.75
C ALA A 219 -10.15 -3.40 1.91
N LEU A 220 -9.24 -2.68 2.56
CA LEU A 220 -8.37 -1.69 1.94
C LEU A 220 -6.95 -2.19 1.74
N GLY A 221 -6.36 -1.89 0.59
CA GLY A 221 -4.93 -1.89 0.31
C GLY A 221 -4.41 -0.49 0.02
N HIS A 222 -3.13 -0.34 -0.18
CA HIS A 222 -2.35 0.87 -0.46
C HIS A 222 -1.43 1.30 0.69
N LEU A 223 -1.87 1.20 1.94
CA LEU A 223 -1.03 1.51 3.10
C LEU A 223 -0.38 0.26 3.66
N HIS A 224 0.92 0.35 3.93
CA HIS A 224 1.75 -0.77 4.37
C HIS A 224 1.63 -1.07 5.86
N GLY A 225 1.14 -0.10 6.65
CA GLY A 225 0.81 -0.27 8.07
C GLY A 225 -0.64 -0.76 8.26
N ALA A 226 -0.84 -1.86 8.99
CA ALA A 226 -2.16 -2.34 9.34
C ALA A 226 -2.87 -1.36 10.29
N GLN A 227 -3.96 -0.73 9.83
CA GLN A 227 -4.67 0.29 10.58
C GLN A 227 -6.14 0.42 10.17
N LYS A 228 -6.96 0.93 11.07
CA LYS A 228 -8.35 1.30 10.77
C LYS A 228 -8.43 2.75 10.30
N VAL A 229 -9.41 3.06 9.46
CA VAL A 229 -9.72 4.43 9.07
C VAL A 229 -11.02 4.84 9.75
N GLN A 230 -10.93 5.60 10.83
CA GLN A 230 -12.00 6.13 11.67
C GLN A 230 -12.83 5.04 12.38
N ILE A 231 -13.39 4.06 11.65
CA ILE A 231 -14.22 2.97 12.23
C ILE A 231 -13.54 1.61 12.04
N PRO A 232 -13.81 0.61 12.90
CA PRO A 232 -13.15 -0.69 12.86
C PRO A 232 -13.37 -1.49 11.58
N GLU A 233 -14.50 -1.30 10.92
CA GLU A 233 -14.94 -2.02 9.73
C GLU A 233 -14.24 -1.53 8.45
N ILE A 234 -13.64 -0.33 8.46
CA ILE A 234 -12.88 0.23 7.33
C ILE A 234 -11.41 0.18 7.69
N ARG A 235 -10.63 -0.69 7.01
CA ARG A 235 -9.24 -0.85 7.41
C ARG A 235 -8.30 -1.35 6.33
N TYR A 236 -7.07 -0.92 6.46
CA TYR A 236 -5.91 -1.45 5.76
C TYR A 236 -5.39 -2.70 6.49
N CYS A 237 -5.06 -3.75 5.74
CA CYS A 237 -4.40 -4.93 6.32
C CYS A 237 -2.88 -4.77 6.39
N GLY A 238 -2.32 -3.87 5.61
CA GLY A 238 -0.88 -3.69 5.48
C GLY A 238 -0.21 -4.76 4.62
N THR A 239 1.09 -4.62 4.45
CA THR A 239 1.94 -5.58 3.72
C THR A 239 2.24 -6.83 4.55
N LEU A 240 2.54 -7.94 3.86
CA LEU A 240 2.94 -9.19 4.51
C LEU A 240 4.40 -9.18 5.01
N LEU A 241 5.25 -8.35 4.43
CA LEU A 241 6.64 -8.14 4.78
C LEU A 241 6.92 -6.64 4.99
N LYS A 242 8.03 -6.31 5.63
CA LYS A 242 8.53 -4.94 5.74
C LYS A 242 9.28 -4.56 4.46
N TYR A 243 8.85 -3.49 3.80
CA TYR A 243 9.40 -3.04 2.51
C TYR A 243 10.23 -1.76 2.60
N SER A 244 10.39 -1.23 3.82
CA SER A 244 11.25 -0.09 4.13
C SER A 244 11.82 -0.16 5.54
N VAL A 245 12.87 0.61 5.81
CA VAL A 245 13.44 0.77 7.16
C VAL A 245 12.44 1.41 8.11
N SER A 246 11.58 2.32 7.62
CA SER A 246 10.54 2.96 8.44
C SER A 246 9.52 1.96 9.00
N GLU A 247 9.40 0.78 8.39
CA GLU A 247 8.53 -0.30 8.85
C GLU A 247 9.20 -1.23 9.89
N ALA A 248 10.45 -0.99 10.28
CA ALA A 248 11.18 -1.87 11.21
C ALA A 248 10.43 -2.16 12.51
N GLY A 249 9.65 -1.20 13.02
CA GLY A 249 8.80 -1.34 14.20
C GLY A 249 7.45 -2.04 13.96
N HIS A 250 7.07 -2.36 12.73
CA HIS A 250 5.79 -2.98 12.43
C HIS A 250 5.80 -4.48 12.75
N THR A 251 4.68 -4.97 13.28
CA THR A 251 4.38 -6.40 13.33
C THR A 251 3.45 -6.74 12.17
N LYS A 252 3.94 -7.53 11.22
CA LYS A 252 3.15 -7.94 10.06
C LYS A 252 2.22 -9.11 10.39
N SER A 253 1.02 -9.07 9.83
CA SER A 253 -0.02 -10.08 10.09
C SER A 253 -0.94 -10.26 8.90
N LEU A 254 -1.53 -11.44 8.80
CA LEU A 254 -2.65 -11.74 7.92
C LEU A 254 -3.95 -11.44 8.68
N HIS A 255 -4.89 -10.75 8.07
CA HIS A 255 -6.19 -10.49 8.68
C HIS A 255 -7.19 -11.59 8.36
N LEU A 256 -7.73 -12.24 9.41
CA LEU A 256 -8.90 -13.11 9.31
C LEU A 256 -10.14 -12.33 9.73
N VAL A 257 -11.01 -12.04 8.77
CA VAL A 257 -12.24 -11.28 8.97
C VAL A 257 -13.41 -12.26 9.14
N THR A 258 -14.22 -12.06 10.17
CA THR A 258 -15.45 -12.83 10.41
C THR A 258 -16.64 -11.88 10.37
N LEU A 259 -17.53 -12.09 9.38
CA LEU A 259 -18.83 -11.45 9.28
C LEU A 259 -19.91 -12.38 9.85
N GLY A 260 -20.60 -11.92 10.88
CA GLY A 260 -21.78 -12.57 11.44
C GLY A 260 -23.04 -12.29 10.62
N ARG A 261 -24.18 -12.11 11.30
CA ARG A 261 -25.43 -11.70 10.68
C ARG A 261 -25.40 -10.26 10.23
N LYS A 262 -26.28 -9.88 9.31
CA LYS A 262 -26.43 -8.47 8.91
C LYS A 262 -26.70 -7.59 10.14
N GLY A 263 -25.92 -6.50 10.26
CA GLY A 263 -25.96 -5.57 11.38
C GLY A 263 -25.09 -5.95 12.59
N GLU A 264 -24.43 -7.12 12.58
CA GLU A 264 -23.38 -7.45 13.55
C GLU A 264 -22.05 -6.87 13.09
N ALA A 265 -21.27 -6.31 14.01
CA ALA A 265 -19.94 -5.76 13.71
C ALA A 265 -18.98 -6.88 13.24
N ALA A 266 -18.18 -6.56 12.24
CA ALA A 266 -17.14 -7.46 11.77
C ALA A 266 -16.07 -7.69 12.86
N LYS A 267 -15.62 -8.94 13.01
CA LYS A 267 -14.48 -9.28 13.88
C LYS A 267 -13.25 -9.49 13.02
N VAL A 268 -12.12 -8.94 13.45
CA VAL A 268 -10.85 -9.08 12.76
C VAL A 268 -9.82 -9.67 13.71
N GLU A 269 -9.29 -10.81 13.35
CA GLU A 269 -8.18 -11.49 14.03
C GLU A 269 -6.90 -11.27 13.24
N PHE A 270 -5.81 -10.98 13.94
CA PHE A 270 -4.48 -10.77 13.36
C PHE A 270 -3.67 -12.05 13.52
N LEU A 271 -3.49 -12.78 12.44
CA LEU A 271 -2.65 -13.97 12.41
C LEU A 271 -1.20 -13.52 12.20
N PRO A 272 -0.29 -13.82 13.13
CA PRO A 272 1.09 -13.37 13.02
C PRO A 272 1.77 -14.00 11.79
N LEU A 273 2.68 -13.26 11.17
CA LEU A 273 3.50 -13.72 10.06
C LEU A 273 4.96 -13.72 10.48
N HIS A 274 5.69 -14.76 10.06
CA HIS A 274 7.08 -15.00 10.45
C HIS A 274 7.98 -14.84 9.21
N PRO A 275 8.64 -13.68 9.03
CA PRO A 275 9.50 -13.46 7.88
C PRO A 275 10.72 -14.38 7.93
N LEU A 276 11.23 -14.77 6.76
CA LEU A 276 12.49 -15.52 6.67
C LEU A 276 13.67 -14.69 7.17
N ARG A 277 13.65 -13.38 6.83
CA ARG A 277 14.59 -12.35 7.27
C ARG A 277 13.79 -11.12 7.67
N ASP A 278 14.04 -10.59 8.85
CA ASP A 278 13.34 -9.38 9.30
C ASP A 278 14.09 -8.10 8.91
N VAL A 279 13.39 -6.96 8.91
CA VAL A 279 14.00 -5.64 8.76
C VAL A 279 14.13 -5.01 10.14
N ARG A 280 15.36 -4.68 10.52
CA ARG A 280 15.67 -4.13 11.86
C ARG A 280 16.57 -2.90 11.80
N THR A 281 16.42 -2.06 12.81
CA THR A 281 17.33 -0.92 13.06
C THR A 281 18.24 -1.25 14.24
N ILE A 282 19.54 -1.02 14.09
CA ILE A 282 20.55 -1.20 15.12
C ILE A 282 21.23 0.15 15.36
N ARG A 283 21.41 0.50 16.64
CA ARG A 283 22.06 1.76 17.05
C ARG A 283 23.08 1.51 18.15
N GLY A 284 24.30 2.00 17.98
CA GLY A 284 25.38 1.87 18.98
C GLY A 284 26.74 2.20 18.39
N GLU A 285 27.78 2.02 19.19
CA GLU A 285 29.16 2.09 18.70
C GLU A 285 29.48 0.84 17.86
N LEU A 286 30.28 1.00 16.80
CA LEU A 286 30.62 -0.08 15.87
C LEU A 286 31.12 -1.35 16.58
N LYS A 287 32.00 -1.16 17.57
CA LYS A 287 32.57 -2.28 18.32
C LYS A 287 31.51 -3.05 19.10
N GLU A 288 30.62 -2.34 19.79
CA GLU A 288 29.52 -2.92 20.55
C GLU A 288 28.56 -3.69 19.65
N ILE A 289 28.18 -3.12 18.51
CA ILE A 289 27.29 -3.76 17.52
C ILE A 289 27.89 -5.08 17.04
N ILE A 290 29.20 -5.12 16.76
CA ILE A 290 29.89 -6.33 16.29
C ILE A 290 29.96 -7.39 17.40
N GLU A 291 30.26 -6.97 18.64
CA GLU A 291 30.41 -7.88 19.80
C GLU A 291 29.06 -8.48 20.25
N THR A 292 27.97 -7.76 20.10
CA THR A 292 26.62 -8.19 20.54
C THR A 292 25.80 -8.85 19.43
N ALA A 293 26.30 -8.94 18.20
CA ALA A 293 25.61 -9.56 17.09
C ALA A 293 25.34 -11.06 17.34
N GLY A 294 24.06 -11.41 17.45
CA GLY A 294 23.60 -12.80 17.60
C GLY A 294 23.73 -13.60 16.30
N GLU A 295 23.85 -14.93 16.41
CA GLU A 295 23.90 -15.80 15.22
C GLU A 295 22.56 -15.82 14.48
N GLU A 296 21.43 -15.74 15.19
CA GLU A 296 20.08 -15.77 14.64
C GLU A 296 19.75 -14.52 13.80
N ASP A 297 20.43 -13.40 14.09
CA ASP A 297 20.11 -12.09 13.50
C ASP A 297 21.02 -11.72 12.32
N ARG A 298 21.97 -12.56 11.96
CA ARG A 298 23.00 -12.24 10.95
C ARG A 298 22.46 -12.11 9.54
N ASP A 299 21.37 -12.80 9.27
CA ASP A 299 20.76 -12.79 7.93
C ASP A 299 19.64 -11.77 7.76
N ASP A 300 19.28 -11.04 8.84
CA ASP A 300 18.28 -9.98 8.73
C ASP A 300 18.77 -8.79 7.90
N TYR A 301 17.82 -8.02 7.39
CA TYR A 301 18.07 -6.74 6.71
C TYR A 301 18.24 -5.64 7.73
N ILE A 302 19.43 -5.09 7.86
CA ILE A 302 19.74 -4.13 8.91
C ILE A 302 20.03 -2.72 8.41
N SER A 303 19.45 -1.74 9.08
CA SER A 303 19.84 -0.33 9.02
C SER A 303 20.63 0.00 10.28
N VAL A 304 21.88 0.44 10.12
CA VAL A 304 22.80 0.69 11.23
C VAL A 304 22.98 2.19 11.44
N THR A 305 22.78 2.65 12.68
CA THR A 305 23.13 4.01 13.10
C THR A 305 24.32 3.97 14.07
N LEU A 306 25.48 4.37 13.60
CA LEU A 306 26.70 4.41 14.38
C LEU A 306 26.74 5.69 15.24
N THR A 307 27.05 5.51 16.52
CA THR A 307 27.16 6.60 17.52
C THR A 307 28.59 6.97 17.87
N ASP A 308 29.58 6.37 17.19
CA ASP A 308 30.99 6.65 17.41
C ASP A 308 31.29 8.15 17.21
N GLU A 309 31.89 8.81 18.21
CA GLU A 309 32.27 10.23 18.10
C GLU A 309 33.39 10.48 17.08
N THR A 310 34.23 9.49 16.85
CA THR A 310 35.24 9.49 15.79
C THR A 310 34.84 8.51 14.71
N ASP A 311 34.85 8.92 13.45
CA ASP A 311 34.47 8.07 12.33
C ASP A 311 35.26 6.76 12.35
N PRO A 312 34.61 5.60 12.50
CA PRO A 312 35.31 4.31 12.53
C PRO A 312 35.98 4.01 11.18
N TYR A 313 37.09 3.31 11.23
CA TYR A 313 37.78 2.89 10.01
C TYR A 313 36.99 1.82 9.27
N ARG A 314 36.60 2.10 8.03
CA ARG A 314 35.86 1.18 7.14
C ARG A 314 34.70 0.43 7.84
N PRO A 315 33.70 1.13 8.36
CA PRO A 315 32.65 0.52 9.16
C PRO A 315 31.86 -0.54 8.37
N LYS A 316 31.62 -0.28 7.07
CA LYS A 316 30.93 -1.23 6.20
C LYS A 316 31.64 -2.57 6.12
N GLU A 317 32.95 -2.59 5.85
CA GLU A 317 33.73 -3.82 5.74
C GLU A 317 33.80 -4.62 7.07
N GLN A 318 33.67 -3.91 8.20
CA GLN A 318 33.64 -4.56 9.52
C GLN A 318 32.26 -5.15 9.81
N LEU A 319 31.19 -4.45 9.50
CA LEU A 319 29.80 -4.93 9.66
C LEU A 319 29.49 -6.10 8.72
N GLU A 320 29.99 -6.09 7.48
CA GLU A 320 29.80 -7.17 6.50
C GLU A 320 30.43 -8.52 6.94
N LYS A 321 31.31 -8.53 7.95
CA LYS A 321 31.82 -9.76 8.53
C LYS A 321 30.81 -10.45 9.46
N VAL A 322 29.83 -9.70 9.92
CA VAL A 322 28.85 -10.14 10.93
C VAL A 322 27.45 -10.20 10.36
N TYR A 323 27.07 -9.28 9.49
CA TYR A 323 25.74 -9.18 8.91
C TYR A 323 25.77 -9.36 7.40
N SER A 324 24.87 -10.19 6.88
CA SER A 324 24.79 -10.51 5.44
C SER A 324 24.11 -9.41 4.62
N HIS A 325 23.16 -8.67 5.20
CA HIS A 325 22.31 -7.73 4.47
C HIS A 325 22.26 -6.36 5.16
N ILE A 326 23.20 -5.50 4.80
CA ILE A 326 23.27 -4.12 5.32
C ILE A 326 22.56 -3.20 4.33
N LEU A 327 21.44 -2.61 4.76
CA LEU A 327 20.65 -1.68 3.95
C LEU A 327 21.33 -0.32 3.86
N GLU A 328 21.68 0.24 5.01
CA GLU A 328 22.32 1.54 5.13
C GLU A 328 23.16 1.65 6.41
N ILE A 329 24.11 2.58 6.39
CA ILE A 329 24.91 2.94 7.56
C ILE A 329 24.82 4.45 7.71
N ARG A 330 24.31 4.92 8.83
CA ARG A 330 24.20 6.33 9.20
C ARG A 330 25.16 6.64 10.34
N MET A 331 25.68 7.87 10.36
CA MET A 331 26.46 8.38 11.49
C MET A 331 25.59 9.36 12.29
N ASP A 332 25.50 9.16 13.61
CA ASP A 332 24.80 10.06 14.52
C ASP A 332 25.72 10.40 15.70
N ASN A 333 26.63 11.32 15.49
CA ASN A 333 27.57 11.83 16.48
C ASN A 333 27.40 13.36 16.65
N THR A 334 28.13 13.93 17.61
CA THR A 334 28.07 15.36 17.93
C THR A 334 28.31 16.24 16.70
N ARG A 335 29.21 15.83 15.81
CA ARG A 335 29.54 16.57 14.58
C ARG A 335 28.38 16.54 13.57
N THR A 336 27.75 15.37 13.34
CA THR A 336 26.65 15.25 12.39
C THR A 336 25.39 15.97 12.88
N ARG A 337 25.10 15.93 14.19
CA ARG A 337 23.99 16.69 14.80
C ARG A 337 24.18 18.19 14.66
N ARG A 338 25.38 18.70 15.01
CA ARG A 338 25.69 20.12 14.85
C ARG A 338 25.56 20.61 13.42
N ARG A 339 25.96 19.79 12.46
CA ARG A 339 25.81 20.09 11.05
C ARG A 339 24.34 20.16 10.60
N LEU A 340 23.49 19.29 11.14
CA LEU A 340 22.04 19.33 10.88
C LEU A 340 21.40 20.57 11.50
N GLU A 341 21.77 20.94 12.74
CA GLU A 341 21.33 22.18 13.41
C GLU A 341 21.71 23.41 12.59
N GLU A 342 22.96 23.48 12.10
CA GLU A 342 23.44 24.59 11.24
C GLU A 342 22.66 24.69 9.92
N PHE A 343 22.16 23.53 9.35
CA PHE A 343 21.31 23.53 8.15
C PHE A 343 19.87 23.94 8.46
N ASP A 344 19.32 23.56 9.62
CA ASP A 344 17.94 23.93 10.02
C ASP A 344 17.84 25.44 10.33
N ASP A 345 18.89 26.06 10.85
CA ASP A 345 18.96 27.52 11.10
C ASP A 345 19.06 28.35 9.79
N GLU A 346 19.46 27.74 8.67
CA GLU A 346 19.54 28.39 7.35
C GLU A 346 18.28 28.25 6.48
N VAL A 347 17.36 27.43 6.87
CA VAL A 347 16.07 27.30 6.14
C VAL A 347 15.07 28.33 6.66
N GLU A 348 15.29 29.62 6.38
CA GLU A 348 14.16 30.55 6.27
C GLU A 348 13.21 29.94 5.23
N ILE A 349 11.94 29.69 5.62
CA ILE A 349 10.90 29.30 4.68
C ILE A 349 10.73 30.46 3.70
N ALA A 350 11.52 30.47 2.66
CA ALA A 350 11.44 31.49 1.63
C ALA A 350 10.02 31.46 1.03
N ASP A 351 9.47 32.65 0.80
CA ASP A 351 8.17 32.77 0.14
C ASP A 351 8.14 31.91 -1.14
N PRO A 352 7.10 31.09 -1.34
CA PRO A 352 6.97 30.22 -2.51
C PRO A 352 7.17 30.91 -3.86
N LEU A 353 6.81 32.19 -3.97
CA LEU A 353 7.10 33.02 -5.14
C LEU A 353 8.59 33.22 -5.37
N THR A 354 9.36 33.43 -4.30
CA THR A 354 10.81 33.59 -4.35
C THR A 354 11.48 32.28 -4.75
N VAL A 355 11.12 31.16 -4.11
CA VAL A 355 11.65 29.84 -4.43
C VAL A 355 11.38 29.47 -5.90
N PHE A 356 10.18 29.73 -6.39
CA PHE A 356 9.85 29.44 -7.78
C PHE A 356 10.61 30.37 -8.75
N ASN A 357 10.77 31.63 -8.42
CA ASN A 357 11.55 32.55 -9.25
C ASN A 357 13.02 32.12 -9.38
N ASP A 358 13.62 31.70 -8.28
CA ASP A 358 15.02 31.24 -8.25
C ASP A 358 15.15 29.93 -9.06
N PHE A 359 14.26 28.99 -8.87
CA PHE A 359 14.19 27.77 -9.68
C PHE A 359 14.01 28.08 -11.18
N TYR A 360 13.09 28.98 -11.51
CA TYR A 360 12.83 29.37 -12.91
C TYR A 360 14.06 30.03 -13.53
N GLN A 361 14.74 30.90 -12.78
CA GLN A 361 15.97 31.56 -13.22
C GLN A 361 17.10 30.56 -13.47
N GLU A 362 17.22 29.53 -12.62
CA GLU A 362 18.21 28.46 -12.78
C GLU A 362 17.95 27.63 -14.05
N ILE A 363 16.70 27.30 -14.33
CA ILE A 363 16.32 26.46 -15.49
C ILE A 363 16.29 27.24 -16.80
N GLN A 364 15.75 28.50 -16.78
CA GLN A 364 15.52 29.33 -18.00
C GLN A 364 16.63 30.34 -18.25
N GLY A 365 17.55 30.54 -17.30
CA GLY A 365 18.61 31.53 -17.41
C GLY A 365 18.13 33.00 -17.32
N ARG A 366 16.85 33.25 -16.97
CA ARG A 366 16.25 34.55 -16.77
C ARG A 366 15.25 34.57 -15.62
N ALA A 367 15.02 35.72 -15.03
CA ALA A 367 13.97 35.92 -14.04
C ALA A 367 12.57 35.87 -14.70
N LEU A 368 11.54 35.61 -13.88
CA LEU A 368 10.13 35.73 -14.30
C LEU A 368 9.81 37.15 -14.78
N SER A 369 9.06 37.25 -15.88
CA SER A 369 8.44 38.52 -16.30
C SER A 369 7.33 38.90 -15.31
N GLU A 370 6.86 40.15 -15.37
CA GLU A 370 5.76 40.65 -14.51
C GLU A 370 4.45 39.84 -14.78
N GLU A 371 4.21 39.47 -16.03
CA GLU A 371 3.03 38.70 -16.44
C GLU A 371 3.08 37.23 -15.89
N GLU A 372 4.24 36.56 -16.04
CA GLU A 372 4.49 35.23 -15.49
C GLU A 372 4.39 35.21 -13.96
N ARG A 373 4.91 36.24 -13.31
CA ARG A 373 4.84 36.43 -11.84
C ARG A 373 3.40 36.63 -11.37
N GLY A 374 2.61 37.44 -12.10
CA GLY A 374 1.20 37.66 -11.80
C GLY A 374 0.36 36.38 -11.95
N TYR A 375 0.64 35.56 -12.97
CA TYR A 375 -0.01 34.28 -13.16
C TYR A 375 0.31 33.27 -12.03
N LEU A 376 1.57 33.22 -11.64
CA LEU A 376 2.02 32.38 -10.54
C LEU A 376 1.38 32.78 -9.20
N GLN A 377 1.31 34.08 -8.93
CA GLN A 377 0.68 34.60 -7.72
C GLN A 377 -0.81 34.24 -7.65
N GLN A 378 -1.56 34.41 -8.72
CA GLN A 378 -2.96 34.00 -8.78
C GLN A 378 -3.13 32.49 -8.58
N THR A 379 -2.18 31.70 -9.08
CA THR A 379 -2.21 30.24 -8.92
C THR A 379 -1.98 29.86 -7.47
N LEU A 380 -1.01 30.48 -6.80
CA LEU A 380 -0.72 30.24 -5.38
C LEU A 380 -1.88 30.68 -4.46
N GLU A 381 -2.56 31.80 -4.76
CA GLU A 381 -3.74 32.25 -4.03
C GLU A 381 -4.88 31.24 -4.14
N ARG A 382 -5.13 30.67 -5.35
CA ARG A 382 -6.13 29.61 -5.55
C ARG A 382 -5.82 28.32 -4.78
N VAL A 383 -4.55 27.95 -4.70
CA VAL A 383 -4.12 26.73 -3.98
C VAL A 383 -4.22 26.94 -2.45
N ARG A 384 -4.00 28.16 -1.97
CA ARG A 384 -4.12 28.51 -0.54
C ARG A 384 -5.57 28.66 -0.08
N GLY A 385 -6.53 28.72 -1.00
CA GLY A 385 -7.97 28.82 -0.68
C GLY A 385 -8.40 30.23 -0.25
N GLU A 386 -7.65 31.26 -0.63
CA GLU A 386 -8.00 32.68 -0.48
C GLU A 386 -8.66 33.25 -1.75
#